data_af219a81ad1e5a45a746163a319b2b74
#
_entry.id   af219a81ad1e5a45a746163a319b2b74
#
_cell.length_a   1.000
_cell.length_b   1.000
_cell.length_c   1.000
_cell.angle_alpha   90.00
_cell.angle_beta   90.00
_cell.angle_gamma   90.00
#
_symmetry.space_group_name_H-M   'P 1'
#
loop_
_entity.id
_entity.type
_entity.pdbx_description
1 polymer ?
#
loop_
_entity_poly.entity_id
_entity_poly.type
_entity_poly.pdbx_seq_one_letter_code
_entity_poly.pdbx_strand_id
1 'polypeptide(L)'
;MSAFIEPPKNISLLLRVGIRISEKITGRKMLPARILAWYPKSALGSGLLESLVAHHDGKLDERCLKLVRMAASFAAACPFCIDMNSYEHEALKINADEVLALRGQVELENMPTFTIRERLAIQYARLISQTPLKFQPDFIAQVKANFDEREIVILASTAAQVNYWARLIQALGIPPAGFSE
;
A
#
# COMPACT_ATOMS: atom_id res chain seq x y z
N MET A 1 -7.10 16.90 -11.53
CA MET A 1 -6.17 16.50 -12.64
C MET A 1 -6.70 15.22 -13.25
N SER A 2 -6.53 15.01 -14.56
CA SER A 2 -6.88 13.74 -15.23
C SER A 2 -5.62 12.88 -15.39
N ALA A 3 -5.80 11.56 -15.55
CA ALA A 3 -4.70 10.67 -15.92
C ALA A 3 -4.10 11.05 -17.29
N PHE A 4 -2.89 10.61 -17.59
CA PHE A 4 -2.19 10.90 -18.85
C PHE A 4 -2.86 10.24 -20.07
N ILE A 5 -3.57 9.15 -19.87
CA ILE A 5 -4.32 8.43 -20.90
C ILE A 5 -5.72 8.08 -20.42
N GLU A 6 -6.67 8.05 -21.35
CA GLU A 6 -8.05 7.64 -21.07
C GLU A 6 -8.18 6.10 -21.11
N PRO A 7 -9.13 5.52 -20.35
CA PRO A 7 -9.44 4.10 -20.46
C PRO A 7 -9.89 3.73 -21.88
N PRO A 8 -9.66 2.47 -22.33
CA PRO A 8 -10.15 2.03 -23.64
C PRO A 8 -11.68 2.04 -23.69
N LYS A 9 -12.24 2.44 -24.84
CA LYS A 9 -13.69 2.43 -25.08
C LYS A 9 -14.27 1.00 -25.04
N ASN A 10 -13.50 0.03 -25.52
CA ASN A 10 -13.88 -1.37 -25.58
C ASN A 10 -13.06 -2.19 -24.60
N ILE A 11 -13.70 -2.65 -23.54
CA ILE A 11 -13.10 -3.54 -22.53
C ILE A 11 -13.75 -4.91 -22.68
N SER A 12 -12.95 -5.98 -22.71
CA SER A 12 -13.44 -7.34 -22.77
C SER A 12 -14.42 -7.67 -21.63
N LEU A 13 -15.38 -8.55 -21.86
CA LEU A 13 -16.40 -8.88 -20.86
C LEU A 13 -15.79 -9.35 -19.54
N LEU A 14 -14.77 -10.21 -19.59
CA LEU A 14 -14.07 -10.74 -18.42
C LEU A 14 -13.48 -9.60 -17.55
N LEU A 15 -12.70 -8.69 -18.15
CA LEU A 15 -12.11 -7.56 -17.45
C LEU A 15 -13.18 -6.59 -16.92
N ARG A 16 -14.26 -6.38 -17.70
CA ARG A 16 -15.37 -5.53 -17.27
C ARG A 16 -16.06 -6.06 -16.01
N VAL A 17 -16.25 -7.37 -15.93
CA VAL A 17 -16.80 -8.02 -14.73
C VAL A 17 -15.84 -7.86 -13.54
N GLY A 18 -14.55 -8.17 -13.72
CA GLY A 18 -13.54 -7.99 -12.66
C GLY A 18 -13.45 -6.55 -12.16
N ILE A 19 -13.44 -5.56 -13.07
CA ILE A 19 -13.45 -4.14 -12.71
C ILE A 19 -14.71 -3.78 -11.89
N ARG A 20 -15.89 -4.23 -12.30
CA ARG A 20 -17.15 -3.97 -11.58
C ARG A 20 -17.14 -4.59 -10.17
N ILE A 21 -16.58 -5.79 -10.02
CA ILE A 21 -16.42 -6.44 -8.71
C ILE A 21 -15.50 -5.59 -7.82
N SER A 22 -14.33 -5.19 -8.33
CA SER A 22 -13.40 -4.33 -7.61
C SER A 22 -14.05 -3.00 -7.19
N GLU A 23 -14.77 -2.34 -8.10
CA GLU A 23 -15.48 -1.07 -7.81
C GLU A 23 -16.61 -1.26 -6.79
N LYS A 24 -17.28 -2.42 -6.79
CA LYS A 24 -18.30 -2.74 -5.78
C LYS A 24 -17.69 -2.98 -4.40
N ILE A 25 -16.54 -3.65 -4.33
CA ILE A 25 -15.83 -3.91 -3.07
C ILE A 25 -15.28 -2.61 -2.48
N THR A 26 -14.68 -1.76 -3.31
CA THR A 26 -14.05 -0.50 -2.87
C THR A 26 -15.04 0.65 -2.70
N GLY A 27 -16.26 0.53 -3.22
CA GLY A 27 -17.25 1.62 -3.24
C GLY A 27 -16.87 2.80 -4.13
N ARG A 28 -15.77 2.72 -4.88
CA ARG A 28 -15.22 3.81 -5.70
C ARG A 28 -14.91 3.34 -7.12
N LYS A 29 -14.89 4.28 -8.07
CA LYS A 29 -14.45 3.99 -9.45
C LYS A 29 -12.95 3.73 -9.47
N MET A 30 -12.55 2.56 -9.93
CA MET A 30 -11.15 2.14 -9.98
C MET A 30 -10.52 2.51 -11.33
N LEU A 31 -10.14 3.78 -11.49
CA LEU A 31 -9.49 4.27 -12.70
C LEU A 31 -8.23 3.48 -13.08
N PRO A 32 -7.35 3.04 -12.13
CA PRO A 32 -6.20 2.18 -12.45
C PRO A 32 -6.63 0.91 -13.19
N ALA A 33 -7.60 0.18 -12.68
CA ALA A 33 -8.09 -1.06 -13.28
C ALA A 33 -8.67 -0.83 -14.69
N ARG A 34 -9.34 0.31 -14.90
CA ARG A 34 -9.89 0.70 -16.22
C ARG A 34 -8.80 1.02 -17.23
N ILE A 35 -7.77 1.76 -16.84
CA ILE A 35 -6.64 2.11 -17.71
C ILE A 35 -5.81 0.87 -18.06
N LEU A 36 -5.57 -0.03 -17.11
CA LEU A 36 -4.86 -1.28 -17.35
C LEU A 36 -5.56 -2.20 -18.37
N ALA A 37 -6.85 -1.99 -18.66
CA ALA A 37 -7.56 -2.74 -19.69
C ALA A 37 -6.99 -2.53 -21.10
N TRP A 38 -6.16 -1.52 -21.36
CA TRP A 38 -5.36 -1.38 -22.57
C TRP A 38 -4.40 -2.57 -22.77
N TYR A 39 -3.90 -3.15 -21.69
CA TYR A 39 -3.06 -4.33 -21.75
C TYR A 39 -3.62 -5.41 -20.80
N PRO A 40 -4.48 -6.31 -21.31
CA PRO A 40 -5.21 -7.30 -20.51
C PRO A 40 -4.33 -8.15 -19.59
N LYS A 41 -3.11 -8.49 -20.03
CA LYS A 41 -2.15 -9.25 -19.20
C LYS A 41 -1.74 -8.46 -17.95
N SER A 42 -1.52 -7.14 -18.07
CA SER A 42 -1.22 -6.28 -16.93
C SER A 42 -2.42 -6.18 -15.99
N ALA A 43 -3.63 -5.99 -16.53
CA ALA A 43 -4.84 -5.95 -15.72
C ALA A 43 -5.06 -7.24 -14.91
N LEU A 44 -4.89 -8.40 -15.53
CA LEU A 44 -5.03 -9.71 -14.88
C LEU A 44 -3.91 -9.95 -13.85
N GLY A 45 -2.65 -9.67 -14.21
CA GLY A 45 -1.51 -9.84 -13.31
C GLY A 45 -1.60 -8.93 -12.09
N SER A 46 -2.01 -7.67 -12.26
CA SER A 46 -2.23 -6.74 -11.15
C SER A 46 -3.41 -7.16 -10.27
N GLY A 47 -4.49 -7.67 -10.86
CA GLY A 47 -5.62 -8.21 -10.11
C GLY A 47 -5.23 -9.44 -9.26
N LEU A 48 -4.38 -10.32 -9.81
CA LEU A 48 -3.84 -11.46 -9.05
C LEU A 48 -2.92 -10.98 -7.93
N LEU A 49 -2.04 -10.02 -8.20
CA LEU A 49 -1.18 -9.42 -7.17
C LEU A 49 -2.02 -8.81 -6.03
N GLU A 50 -3.11 -8.13 -6.35
CA GLU A 50 -4.01 -7.54 -5.34
C GLU A 50 -4.71 -8.62 -4.50
N SER A 51 -5.02 -9.79 -5.09
CA SER A 51 -5.63 -10.90 -4.35
C SER A 51 -4.71 -11.52 -3.28
N LEU A 52 -3.41 -11.20 -3.30
CA LEU A 52 -2.43 -11.66 -2.32
C LEU A 52 -2.30 -10.73 -1.10
N VAL A 53 -3.08 -9.64 -1.05
CA VAL A 53 -3.02 -8.70 0.08
C VAL A 53 -3.42 -9.42 1.37
N ALA A 54 -2.50 -9.42 2.33
CA ALA A 54 -2.78 -9.90 3.67
C ALA A 54 -3.41 -8.78 4.51
N HIS A 55 -4.52 -9.08 5.18
CA HIS A 55 -5.14 -8.18 6.16
C HIS A 55 -4.83 -8.61 7.58
N HIS A 56 -4.68 -9.91 7.82
CA HIS A 56 -4.31 -10.50 9.09
C HIS A 56 -3.57 -11.81 8.83
N ASP A 57 -2.45 -12.04 9.50
CA ASP A 57 -1.74 -13.33 9.45
C ASP A 57 -0.91 -13.55 10.72
N GLY A 58 -1.25 -14.59 11.48
CA GLY A 58 -0.55 -14.93 12.72
C GLY A 58 -0.56 -13.79 13.74
N LYS A 59 0.62 -13.27 14.05
CA LYS A 59 0.84 -12.11 14.95
C LYS A 59 0.84 -10.76 14.24
N LEU A 60 0.71 -10.75 12.91
CA LEU A 60 0.53 -9.54 12.11
C LEU A 60 -0.96 -9.24 12.04
N ASP A 61 -1.42 -8.32 12.87
CA ASP A 61 -2.80 -7.88 12.90
C ASP A 61 -3.10 -6.89 11.76
N GLU A 62 -4.36 -6.58 11.60
CA GLU A 62 -4.83 -5.67 10.56
C GLU A 62 -4.25 -4.26 10.72
N ARG A 63 -4.07 -3.80 11.97
CA ARG A 63 -3.48 -2.51 12.28
C ARG A 63 -2.02 -2.45 11.82
N CYS A 64 -1.20 -3.45 12.15
CA CYS A 64 0.20 -3.51 11.73
C CYS A 64 0.33 -3.48 10.20
N LEU A 65 -0.45 -4.29 9.48
CA LEU A 65 -0.44 -4.33 8.02
C LEU A 65 -0.98 -3.03 7.38
N LYS A 66 -1.93 -2.36 8.02
CA LYS A 66 -2.39 -1.02 7.62
C LYS A 66 -1.27 0.02 7.76
N LEU A 67 -0.56 0.02 8.88
CA LEU A 67 0.58 0.90 9.13
C LEU A 67 1.68 0.70 8.07
N VAL A 68 1.99 -0.55 7.68
CA VAL A 68 2.94 -0.87 6.61
C VAL A 68 2.51 -0.28 5.27
N ARG A 69 1.23 -0.46 4.88
CA ARG A 69 0.69 0.09 3.64
C ARG A 69 0.72 1.61 3.62
N MET A 70 0.33 2.24 4.72
CA MET A 70 0.39 3.70 4.87
C MET A 70 1.83 4.21 4.79
N ALA A 71 2.76 3.60 5.54
CA ALA A 71 4.17 3.99 5.55
C ALA A 71 4.80 3.87 4.15
N ALA A 72 4.56 2.78 3.43
CA ALA A 72 5.02 2.61 2.06
C ALA A 72 4.40 3.64 1.10
N SER A 73 3.11 3.97 1.26
CA SER A 73 2.42 4.98 0.45
C SER A 73 3.00 6.37 0.63
N PHE A 74 3.27 6.77 1.88
CA PHE A 74 3.90 8.05 2.18
C PHE A 74 5.34 8.10 1.68
N ALA A 75 6.13 7.05 1.91
CA ALA A 75 7.53 6.98 1.46
C ALA A 75 7.65 7.00 -0.08
N ALA A 76 6.70 6.39 -0.79
CA ALA A 76 6.62 6.43 -2.25
C ALA A 76 6.02 7.73 -2.80
N ALA A 77 5.55 8.64 -1.94
CA ALA A 77 4.90 9.91 -2.28
C ALA A 77 3.82 9.75 -3.35
N CYS A 78 2.97 8.70 -3.24
CA CYS A 78 1.92 8.40 -4.21
C CYS A 78 0.57 8.91 -3.69
N PRO A 79 0.01 10.03 -4.25
CA PRO A 79 -1.23 10.60 -3.73
C PRO A 79 -2.43 9.63 -3.76
N PHE A 80 -2.57 8.84 -4.82
CA PHE A 80 -3.61 7.80 -4.91
C PHE A 80 -3.45 6.72 -3.83
N CYS A 81 -2.19 6.26 -3.63
CA CYS A 81 -1.92 5.21 -2.66
C CYS A 81 -2.13 5.72 -1.22
N ILE A 82 -1.78 6.98 -0.95
CA ILE A 82 -2.03 7.64 0.33
C ILE A 82 -3.54 7.73 0.58
N ASP A 83 -4.31 8.24 -0.37
CA ASP A 83 -5.77 8.33 -0.29
C ASP A 83 -6.40 6.98 0.02
N MET A 84 -6.07 5.94 -0.76
CA MET A 84 -6.65 4.61 -0.61
C MET A 84 -6.20 3.90 0.68
N ASN A 85 -4.89 3.93 1.00
CA ASN A 85 -4.36 3.20 2.15
C ASN A 85 -4.57 3.92 3.48
N SER A 86 -4.86 5.23 3.48
CA SER A 86 -5.22 5.96 4.71
C SER A 86 -6.73 5.93 5.00
N TYR A 87 -7.57 5.51 4.07
CA TYR A 87 -9.00 5.42 4.26
C TYR A 87 -9.35 4.52 5.47
N GLU A 88 -10.27 4.97 6.32
CA GLU A 88 -10.71 4.27 7.54
C GLU A 88 -9.59 3.86 8.52
N HIS A 89 -8.48 4.60 8.56
CA HIS A 89 -7.38 4.29 9.48
C HIS A 89 -7.80 4.42 10.95
N GLU A 90 -8.76 5.30 11.27
CA GLU A 90 -9.28 5.50 12.63
C GLU A 90 -10.02 4.26 13.17
N ALA A 91 -10.66 3.47 12.29
CA ALA A 91 -11.31 2.21 12.66
C ALA A 91 -10.30 1.21 13.26
N LEU A 92 -9.03 1.31 12.87
CA LEU A 92 -7.92 0.52 13.41
C LEU A 92 -7.16 1.27 14.52
N LYS A 93 -7.76 2.31 15.12
CA LYS A 93 -7.18 3.11 16.21
C LYS A 93 -5.84 3.77 15.83
N ILE A 94 -5.64 4.08 14.55
CA ILE A 94 -4.50 4.87 14.08
C ILE A 94 -4.92 6.33 14.21
N ASN A 95 -4.30 7.07 15.14
CA ASN A 95 -4.65 8.45 15.44
C ASN A 95 -3.90 9.47 14.58
N ALA A 96 -4.26 10.75 14.69
CA ALA A 96 -3.68 11.83 13.89
C ALA A 96 -2.16 11.99 14.12
N ASP A 97 -1.68 11.84 15.35
CA ASP A 97 -0.25 11.97 15.66
C ASP A 97 0.56 10.82 15.04
N GLU A 98 0.00 9.61 15.03
CA GLU A 98 0.59 8.46 14.33
C GLU A 98 0.65 8.69 12.82
N VAL A 99 -0.37 9.33 12.24
CA VAL A 99 -0.35 9.73 10.82
C VAL A 99 0.76 10.76 10.56
N LEU A 100 0.98 11.73 11.45
CA LEU A 100 2.10 12.66 11.34
C LEU A 100 3.45 11.94 11.40
N ALA A 101 3.58 10.96 12.29
CA ALA A 101 4.77 10.12 12.36
C ALA A 101 4.95 9.31 11.06
N LEU A 102 3.88 8.70 10.51
CA LEU A 102 3.94 7.97 9.23
C LEU A 102 4.36 8.87 8.05
N ARG A 103 4.03 10.15 8.08
CA ARG A 103 4.48 11.17 7.11
C ARG A 103 5.94 11.60 7.32
N GLY A 104 6.59 11.17 8.41
CA GLY A 104 7.96 11.59 8.75
C GLY A 104 8.03 13.00 9.35
N GLN A 105 6.92 13.54 9.85
CA GLN A 105 6.86 14.84 10.52
C GLN A 105 7.16 14.74 12.03
N VAL A 106 7.08 13.52 12.57
CA VAL A 106 7.43 13.16 13.93
C VAL A 106 8.26 11.88 13.88
N GLU A 107 9.31 11.79 14.72
CA GLU A 107 10.13 10.59 14.81
C GLU A 107 9.33 9.44 15.42
N LEU A 108 9.52 8.21 14.88
CA LEU A 108 8.80 7.02 15.33
C LEU A 108 9.07 6.68 16.79
N GLU A 109 10.28 6.98 17.24
CA GLU A 109 10.74 6.78 18.62
C GLU A 109 9.95 7.62 19.62
N ASN A 110 9.47 8.78 19.20
CA ASN A 110 8.66 9.71 20.01
C ASN A 110 7.18 9.33 20.08
N MET A 111 6.77 8.23 19.42
CA MET A 111 5.39 7.74 19.40
C MET A 111 5.21 6.55 20.37
N PRO A 112 4.80 6.80 21.63
CA PRO A 112 4.65 5.73 22.62
C PRO A 112 3.52 4.75 22.29
N THR A 113 2.60 5.14 21.41
CA THR A 113 1.46 4.32 20.98
C THR A 113 1.86 3.21 20.03
N PHE A 114 3.00 3.33 19.34
CA PHE A 114 3.53 2.24 18.51
C PHE A 114 4.27 1.21 19.35
N THR A 115 3.95 -0.04 19.17
CA THR A 115 4.74 -1.16 19.69
C THR A 115 6.11 -1.24 19.01
N ILE A 116 7.05 -1.97 19.58
CA ILE A 116 8.36 -2.22 18.96
C ILE A 116 8.18 -2.87 17.58
N ARG A 117 7.27 -3.83 17.46
CA ARG A 117 6.99 -4.52 16.19
C ARG A 117 6.42 -3.56 15.15
N GLU A 118 5.48 -2.69 15.52
CA GLU A 118 4.92 -1.70 14.60
C GLU A 118 5.98 -0.71 14.12
N ARG A 119 6.83 -0.19 15.01
CA ARG A 119 7.95 0.70 14.62
C ARG A 119 8.89 0.04 13.61
N LEU A 120 9.29 -1.19 13.88
CA LEU A 120 10.15 -1.95 12.97
C LEU A 120 9.48 -2.23 11.63
N ALA A 121 8.19 -2.58 11.62
CA ALA A 121 7.42 -2.81 10.39
C ALA A 121 7.27 -1.54 9.54
N ILE A 122 6.98 -0.39 10.18
CA ILE A 122 6.90 0.93 9.53
C ILE A 122 8.26 1.30 8.92
N GLN A 123 9.34 1.16 9.68
CA GLN A 123 10.69 1.47 9.21
C GLN A 123 11.11 0.55 8.07
N TYR A 124 10.80 -0.75 8.16
CA TYR A 124 11.05 -1.73 7.11
C TYR A 124 10.33 -1.35 5.82
N ALA A 125 9.05 -1.00 5.88
CA ALA A 125 8.26 -0.55 4.74
C ALA A 125 8.83 0.73 4.09
N ARG A 126 9.29 1.70 4.89
CA ARG A 126 9.95 2.92 4.41
C ARG A 126 11.23 2.62 3.65
N LEU A 127 12.07 1.74 4.21
CA LEU A 127 13.35 1.36 3.58
C LEU A 127 13.11 0.61 2.27
N ILE A 128 12.12 -0.30 2.21
CA ILE A 128 11.72 -0.99 0.97
C ILE A 128 11.27 0.00 -0.11
N SER A 129 10.71 1.14 0.29
CA SER A 129 10.21 2.16 -0.64
C SER A 129 11.29 3.12 -1.15
N GLN A 130 12.51 3.02 -0.65
CA GLN A 130 13.64 3.86 -1.06
C GLN A 130 14.42 3.29 -2.24
N THR A 131 15.11 4.16 -2.97
CA THR A 131 16.04 3.79 -4.05
C THR A 131 17.35 4.55 -3.88
N PRO A 132 18.51 3.88 -3.75
CA PRO A 132 18.68 2.42 -3.72
C PRO A 132 18.18 1.79 -2.40
N LEU A 133 17.67 0.57 -2.48
CA LEU A 133 17.28 -0.21 -1.32
C LEU A 133 18.54 -0.61 -0.53
N LYS A 134 18.64 -0.18 0.74
CA LYS A 134 19.75 -0.52 1.64
C LYS A 134 19.23 -0.78 3.05
N PHE A 135 19.67 -1.89 3.63
CA PHE A 135 19.43 -2.21 5.03
C PHE A 135 20.73 -2.21 5.81
N GLN A 136 20.73 -1.59 6.98
CA GLN A 136 21.80 -1.73 7.92
C GLN A 136 21.73 -3.11 8.60
N PRO A 137 22.90 -3.79 8.81
CA PRO A 137 22.92 -5.13 9.42
C PRO A 137 22.20 -5.19 10.78
N ASP A 138 22.37 -4.18 11.64
CA ASP A 138 21.74 -4.10 12.96
C ASP A 138 20.22 -3.99 12.87
N PHE A 139 19.72 -3.24 11.89
CA PHE A 139 18.28 -3.16 11.64
C PHE A 139 17.70 -4.52 11.24
N ILE A 140 18.38 -5.24 10.34
CA ILE A 140 17.94 -6.58 9.92
C ILE A 140 18.01 -7.57 11.09
N ALA A 141 19.01 -7.45 11.98
CA ALA A 141 19.07 -8.26 13.19
C ALA A 141 17.85 -8.02 14.09
N GLN A 142 17.43 -6.76 14.26
CA GLN A 142 16.22 -6.41 15.03
C GLN A 142 14.94 -6.96 14.36
N VAL A 143 14.82 -6.84 13.04
CA VAL A 143 13.67 -7.42 12.30
C VAL A 143 13.59 -8.93 12.56
N LYS A 144 14.70 -9.68 12.40
CA LYS A 144 14.75 -11.12 12.64
C LYS A 144 14.50 -11.51 14.11
N ALA A 145 14.83 -10.65 15.06
CA ALA A 145 14.54 -10.90 16.47
C ALA A 145 13.06 -10.71 16.85
N ASN A 146 12.30 -9.95 16.05
CA ASN A 146 10.91 -9.59 16.35
C ASN A 146 9.87 -10.25 15.43
N PHE A 147 10.30 -10.77 14.27
CA PHE A 147 9.44 -11.40 13.27
C PHE A 147 10.00 -12.73 12.83
N ASP A 148 9.14 -13.72 12.62
CA ASP A 148 9.53 -14.96 11.96
C ASP A 148 9.67 -14.79 10.44
N GLU A 149 10.19 -15.79 9.75
CA GLU A 149 10.45 -15.75 8.32
C GLU A 149 9.18 -15.51 7.50
N ARG A 150 8.06 -16.09 7.92
CA ARG A 150 6.77 -15.91 7.26
C ARG A 150 6.28 -14.47 7.40
N GLU A 151 6.37 -13.90 8.60
CA GLU A 151 6.00 -12.51 8.88
C GLU A 151 6.86 -11.54 8.07
N ILE A 152 8.17 -11.79 7.98
CA ILE A 152 9.10 -10.97 7.17
C ILE A 152 8.70 -10.99 5.69
N VAL A 153 8.34 -12.17 5.15
CA VAL A 153 7.87 -12.29 3.75
C VAL A 153 6.57 -11.50 3.55
N ILE A 154 5.63 -11.57 4.49
CA ILE A 154 4.36 -10.84 4.41
C ILE A 154 4.59 -9.32 4.45
N LEU A 155 5.42 -8.83 5.38
CA LEU A 155 5.78 -7.41 5.49
C LEU A 155 6.46 -6.90 4.20
N ALA A 156 7.45 -7.65 3.71
CA ALA A 156 8.17 -7.32 2.48
C ALA A 156 7.24 -7.30 1.26
N SER A 157 6.39 -8.33 1.11
CA SER A 157 5.42 -8.44 0.01
C SER A 157 4.41 -7.31 0.04
N THR A 158 3.90 -6.96 1.24
CA THR A 158 2.94 -5.87 1.42
C THR A 158 3.54 -4.52 1.02
N ALA A 159 4.75 -4.21 1.49
CA ALA A 159 5.42 -2.97 1.11
C ALA A 159 5.79 -2.93 -0.38
N ALA A 160 6.29 -4.05 -0.95
CA ALA A 160 6.62 -4.16 -2.36
C ALA A 160 5.40 -4.00 -3.27
N GLN A 161 4.24 -4.54 -2.86
CA GLN A 161 2.98 -4.38 -3.58
C GLN A 161 2.54 -2.93 -3.65
N VAL A 162 2.61 -2.19 -2.53
CA VAL A 162 2.32 -0.75 -2.52
C VAL A 162 3.28 0.00 -3.46
N ASN A 163 4.57 -0.37 -3.50
CA ASN A 163 5.54 0.25 -4.40
C ASN A 163 5.26 -0.06 -5.87
N TYR A 164 4.83 -1.28 -6.19
CA TYR A 164 4.37 -1.61 -7.55
C TYR A 164 3.26 -0.67 -7.99
N TRP A 165 2.20 -0.55 -7.18
CA TRP A 165 1.09 0.34 -7.47
C TRP A 165 1.51 1.81 -7.51
N ALA A 166 2.34 2.25 -6.56
CA ALA A 166 2.79 3.63 -6.51
C ALA A 166 3.53 4.04 -7.78
N ARG A 167 4.43 3.20 -8.28
CA ARG A 167 5.17 3.47 -9.53
C ARG A 167 4.26 3.44 -10.74
N LEU A 168 3.38 2.45 -10.85
CA LEU A 168 2.46 2.31 -11.97
C LEU A 168 1.46 3.48 -12.03
N ILE A 169 0.85 3.83 -10.92
CA ILE A 169 -0.15 4.90 -10.82
C ILE A 169 0.47 6.26 -11.15
N GLN A 170 1.64 6.56 -10.58
CA GLN A 170 2.36 7.80 -10.87
C GLN A 170 2.83 7.87 -12.32
N ALA A 171 3.33 6.76 -12.90
CA ALA A 171 3.73 6.70 -14.30
C ALA A 171 2.57 6.93 -15.28
N LEU A 172 1.34 6.67 -14.87
CA LEU A 172 0.12 6.90 -15.65
C LEU A 172 -0.61 8.21 -15.27
N GLY A 173 -0.08 8.97 -14.31
CA GLY A 173 -0.66 10.23 -13.85
C GLY A 173 -2.05 10.06 -13.22
N ILE A 174 -2.34 8.92 -12.62
CA ILE A 174 -3.69 8.64 -12.08
C ILE A 174 -3.90 9.44 -10.79
N PRO A 175 -4.95 10.27 -10.71
CA PRO A 175 -5.26 11.06 -9.52
C PRO A 175 -5.86 10.21 -8.39
N PRO A 176 -5.90 10.71 -7.14
CA PRO A 176 -6.65 10.13 -6.03
C PRO A 176 -8.10 9.80 -6.41
N ALA A 177 -8.67 8.78 -5.77
CA ALA A 177 -10.04 8.32 -6.02
C ALA A 177 -11.07 8.95 -5.07
N GLY A 178 -10.62 9.78 -4.10
CA GLY A 178 -11.47 10.45 -3.12
C GLY A 178 -11.97 9.50 -2.03
N PHE A 179 -11.13 8.58 -1.58
CA PHE A 179 -11.45 7.71 -0.44
C PHE A 179 -11.53 8.49 0.88
N SER A 180 -10.72 9.53 1.01
CA SER A 180 -10.58 10.36 2.22
C SER A 180 -11.46 11.62 2.20
N GLU A 181 -12.33 11.78 1.17
CA GLU A 181 -13.26 12.92 1.02
C GLU A 181 -14.65 12.58 1.56
#